data_019d2824729cdf3dd73cce01998ae312
#
_entry.id   019d2824729cdf3dd73cce01998ae312
#
_cell.length_a   1.000
_cell.length_b   1.000
_cell.length_c   1.000
_cell.angle_alpha   90.00
_cell.angle_beta   90.00
_cell.angle_gamma   90.00
#
_symmetry.space_group_name_H-M   'P 1'
#
loop_
_entity.id
_entity.type
_entity.pdbx_description
1 polymer ?
#
loop_
_entity_poly.entity_id
_entity_poly.type
_entity_poly.pdbx_seq_one_letter_code
_entity_poly.pdbx_strand_id
1 'polypeptide(L)'
;MKIQSKILTGLLKIFLMVASTISLLACEPVSVGTWQISMEIENANQNSMWAITSEPTLIISTNSELQVDEIELAGSRINWSTDAGNLPSLGLSDRISFNGTVNGSELAGTLFTQQGNYTVTGIRQTDNNL
;
A
#
# COMPACT_ATOMS: atom_id res chain seq x y z
N MET A 1 36.33 -44.18 4.30
CA MET A 1 36.62 -42.76 4.00
C MET A 1 35.69 -42.12 2.98
N LYS A 2 35.14 -42.88 2.03
CA LYS A 2 34.22 -42.34 1.03
C LYS A 2 32.83 -41.95 1.61
N ILE A 3 32.47 -42.43 2.78
CA ILE A 3 31.17 -42.18 3.41
C ILE A 3 31.08 -40.79 4.03
N GLN A 4 32.19 -40.23 4.51
CA GLN A 4 32.21 -38.93 5.17
C GLN A 4 31.99 -37.75 4.23
N SER A 5 32.41 -37.85 2.96
CA SER A 5 32.23 -36.79 1.97
C SER A 5 30.79 -36.66 1.49
N LYS A 6 29.99 -37.72 1.51
CA LYS A 6 28.56 -37.70 1.16
C LYS A 6 27.71 -37.06 2.21
N ILE A 7 28.03 -37.22 3.48
CA ILE A 7 27.30 -36.63 4.61
C ILE A 7 27.53 -35.13 4.64
N LEU A 8 28.77 -34.67 4.41
CA LEU A 8 29.07 -33.24 4.36
C LEU A 8 28.36 -32.52 3.22
N THR A 9 28.22 -33.13 2.05
CA THR A 9 27.51 -32.55 0.91
C THR A 9 26.03 -32.44 1.16
N GLY A 10 25.41 -33.40 1.88
CA GLY A 10 24.01 -33.36 2.24
C GLY A 10 23.69 -32.26 3.26
N LEU A 11 24.54 -32.07 4.25
CA LEU A 11 24.38 -31.01 5.24
C LEU A 11 24.51 -29.60 4.62
N LEU A 12 25.41 -29.43 3.66
CA LEU A 12 25.57 -28.15 2.98
C LEU A 12 24.34 -27.76 2.15
N LYS A 13 23.69 -28.71 1.50
CA LYS A 13 22.46 -28.47 0.73
C LYS A 13 21.29 -28.07 1.60
N ILE A 14 21.13 -28.67 2.77
CA ILE A 14 20.07 -28.34 3.72
C ILE A 14 20.27 -26.93 4.27
N PHE A 15 21.51 -26.53 4.55
CA PHE A 15 21.83 -25.20 5.06
C PHE A 15 21.50 -24.10 4.03
N LEU A 16 21.76 -24.31 2.75
CA LEU A 16 21.43 -23.37 1.68
C LEU A 16 19.93 -23.18 1.48
N MET A 17 19.12 -24.22 1.66
CA MET A 17 17.65 -24.12 1.59
C MET A 17 17.06 -23.26 2.71
N VAL A 18 17.55 -23.40 3.92
CA VAL A 18 17.08 -22.62 5.08
C VAL A 18 17.39 -21.14 4.90
N ALA A 19 18.57 -20.79 4.37
CA ALA A 19 18.96 -19.41 4.13
C ALA A 19 18.08 -18.72 3.09
N SER A 20 17.65 -19.39 2.02
CA SER A 20 16.79 -18.79 1.01
C SER A 20 15.35 -18.60 1.47
N THR A 21 14.88 -19.40 2.43
CA THR A 21 13.53 -19.25 2.97
C THR A 21 13.40 -18.02 3.89
N ILE A 22 14.45 -17.67 4.62
CA ILE A 22 14.46 -16.51 5.52
C ILE A 22 14.42 -15.19 4.75
N SER A 23 15.04 -15.10 3.58
CA SER A 23 15.07 -13.87 2.78
C SER A 23 13.72 -13.51 2.14
N LEU A 24 12.77 -14.43 2.03
CA LEU A 24 11.44 -14.20 1.48
C LEU A 24 10.47 -13.55 2.47
N LEU A 25 10.78 -13.55 3.76
CA LEU A 25 9.90 -13.00 4.81
C LEU A 25 10.09 -11.50 5.06
N ALA A 26 11.03 -10.83 4.39
CA ALA A 26 11.47 -9.48 4.72
C ALA A 26 10.95 -8.39 3.74
N CYS A 27 9.94 -8.66 2.88
CA CYS A 27 9.59 -7.78 1.75
C CYS A 27 8.17 -7.23 1.79
N GLU A 28 7.58 -7.01 2.96
CA GLU A 28 6.27 -6.36 3.05
C GLU A 28 6.42 -4.84 2.90
N PRO A 29 5.68 -4.18 1.97
CA PRO A 29 5.74 -2.72 1.83
C PRO A 29 5.27 -2.02 3.10
N VAL A 30 5.93 -0.91 3.44
CA VAL A 30 5.63 -0.15 4.67
C VAL A 30 4.27 0.53 4.62
N SER A 31 3.69 0.67 3.44
CA SER A 31 2.37 1.30 3.25
C SER A 31 1.19 0.36 3.52
N VAL A 32 1.42 -0.94 3.68
CA VAL A 32 0.35 -1.89 4.00
C VAL A 32 -0.27 -1.55 5.34
N GLY A 33 -1.59 -1.52 5.40
CA GLY A 33 -2.36 -1.20 6.60
C GLY A 33 -3.57 -0.35 6.28
N THR A 34 -4.20 0.16 7.33
CA THR A 34 -5.38 1.02 7.23
C THR A 34 -4.99 2.45 7.57
N TRP A 35 -5.45 3.40 6.75
CA TRP A 35 -5.10 4.80 6.84
C TRP A 35 -6.35 5.67 6.92
N GLN A 36 -6.38 6.61 7.84
CA GLN A 36 -7.38 7.67 7.84
C GLN A 36 -6.86 8.82 6.98
N ILE A 37 -7.57 9.11 5.90
CA ILE A 37 -7.12 10.04 4.86
C ILE A 37 -7.94 11.30 4.93
N SER A 38 -7.27 12.43 4.77
CA SER A 38 -7.88 13.75 4.67
C SER A 38 -7.36 14.44 3.42
N MET A 39 -8.28 15.02 2.65
CA MET A 39 -7.94 15.84 1.48
C MET A 39 -8.93 16.99 1.37
N GLU A 40 -8.45 18.12 0.87
CA GLU A 40 -9.29 19.29 0.65
C GLU A 40 -9.56 19.41 -0.86
N ILE A 41 -10.82 19.24 -1.23
CA ILE A 41 -11.28 19.31 -2.62
C ILE A 41 -12.27 20.46 -2.72
N GLU A 42 -11.96 21.47 -3.54
CA GLU A 42 -12.83 22.63 -3.78
C GLU A 42 -13.27 23.31 -2.47
N ASN A 43 -12.34 23.52 -1.56
CA ASN A 43 -12.55 24.13 -0.24
C ASN A 43 -13.41 23.29 0.71
N ALA A 44 -13.67 22.03 0.37
CA ALA A 44 -14.37 21.08 1.24
C ALA A 44 -13.41 19.98 1.69
N ASN A 45 -13.37 19.72 2.99
CA ASN A 45 -12.54 18.66 3.54
C ASN A 45 -13.22 17.30 3.33
N GLN A 46 -12.54 16.40 2.63
CA GLN A 46 -13.03 15.05 2.36
C GLN A 46 -12.23 14.05 3.19
N ASN A 47 -12.91 13.22 3.94
CA ASN A 47 -12.31 12.18 4.76
C ASN A 47 -12.67 10.81 4.19
N SER A 48 -11.70 9.92 4.20
CA SER A 48 -11.90 8.53 3.74
C SER A 48 -10.99 7.60 4.51
N MET A 49 -11.27 6.30 4.42
CA MET A 49 -10.39 5.26 4.94
C MET A 49 -9.80 4.51 3.76
N TRP A 50 -8.49 4.30 3.81
CA TRP A 50 -7.78 3.52 2.80
C TRP A 50 -7.25 2.24 3.44
N ALA A 51 -7.63 1.09 2.89
CA ALA A 51 -7.11 -0.20 3.30
C ALA A 51 -6.18 -0.72 2.22
N ILE A 52 -4.89 -0.83 2.54
CA ILE A 52 -3.85 -1.27 1.61
C ILE A 52 -3.36 -2.64 2.04
N THR A 53 -3.37 -3.59 1.09
CA THR A 53 -2.89 -4.95 1.32
C THR A 53 -1.58 -5.19 0.57
N SER A 54 -0.92 -6.31 0.90
CA SER A 54 0.35 -6.68 0.25
C SER A 54 0.20 -7.31 -1.13
N GLU A 55 -1.03 -7.54 -1.61
CA GLU A 55 -1.30 -8.21 -2.92
C GLU A 55 -0.77 -7.48 -4.17
N PRO A 56 -0.69 -6.16 -4.39
CA PRO A 56 -1.28 -5.04 -3.65
C PRO A 56 -2.72 -4.74 -4.08
N THR A 57 -3.52 -4.36 -3.12
CA THR A 57 -4.85 -3.80 -3.37
C THR A 57 -5.07 -2.59 -2.49
N LEU A 58 -5.92 -1.68 -2.93
CA LEU A 58 -6.35 -0.53 -2.14
C LEU A 58 -7.86 -0.40 -2.25
N ILE A 59 -8.52 -0.34 -1.10
CA ILE A 59 -9.95 -0.08 -1.01
C ILE A 59 -10.14 1.29 -0.34
N ILE A 60 -10.83 2.18 -1.03
CA ILE A 60 -11.19 3.50 -0.52
C ILE A 60 -12.62 3.41 0.00
N SER A 61 -12.81 3.70 1.27
CA SER A 61 -14.13 3.68 1.92
C SER A 61 -14.54 5.10 2.33
N THR A 62 -15.67 5.54 1.81
CA THR A 62 -16.37 6.76 2.22
C THR A 62 -17.79 6.36 2.61
N ASN A 63 -18.81 6.86 1.93
CA ASN A 63 -20.18 6.35 2.04
C ASN A 63 -20.37 5.06 1.24
N SER A 64 -19.43 4.75 0.35
CA SER A 64 -19.38 3.53 -0.44
C SER A 64 -17.93 3.06 -0.52
N GLU A 65 -17.71 1.84 -1.01
CA GLU A 65 -16.37 1.28 -1.16
C GLU A 65 -15.97 1.24 -2.63
N LEU A 66 -14.72 1.61 -2.90
CA LEU A 66 -14.11 1.51 -4.22
C LEU A 66 -12.78 0.81 -4.13
N GLN A 67 -12.60 -0.26 -4.89
CA GLN A 67 -11.28 -0.85 -5.09
C GLN A 67 -10.63 -0.16 -6.30
N VAL A 68 -9.42 0.38 -6.13
CA VAL A 68 -8.73 1.08 -7.21
C VAL A 68 -8.29 0.08 -8.30
N ASP A 69 -8.29 0.55 -9.55
CA ASP A 69 -7.98 -0.30 -10.70
C ASP A 69 -6.52 -0.69 -10.78
N GLU A 70 -5.64 0.26 -10.49
CA GLU A 70 -4.20 0.07 -10.59
C GLU A 70 -3.51 0.62 -9.35
N ILE A 71 -2.63 -0.19 -8.76
CA ILE A 71 -1.84 0.24 -7.61
C ILE A 71 -0.44 -0.36 -7.71
N GLU A 72 0.55 0.46 -7.36
CA GLU A 72 1.95 0.05 -7.26
C GLU A 72 2.52 0.52 -5.94
N LEU A 73 3.13 -0.40 -5.19
CA LEU A 73 3.80 -0.12 -3.93
C LEU A 73 5.29 -0.41 -4.10
N ALA A 74 6.13 0.58 -3.87
CA ALA A 74 7.58 0.44 -4.01
C ALA A 74 8.27 1.11 -2.82
N GLY A 75 8.72 0.31 -1.85
CA GLY A 75 9.31 0.82 -0.62
C GLY A 75 8.31 1.69 0.15
N SER A 76 8.64 2.96 0.33
CA SER A 76 7.75 3.94 0.98
C SER A 76 6.82 4.65 -0.01
N ARG A 77 6.90 4.37 -1.30
CA ARG A 77 6.12 5.06 -2.34
C ARG A 77 4.81 4.33 -2.62
N ILE A 78 3.77 5.12 -2.84
CA ILE A 78 2.45 4.64 -3.23
C ILE A 78 2.02 5.36 -4.50
N ASN A 79 1.70 4.61 -5.54
CA ASN A 79 1.09 5.16 -6.76
C ASN A 79 -0.16 4.35 -7.07
N TRP A 80 -1.27 5.04 -7.32
CA TRP A 80 -2.47 4.35 -7.78
C TRP A 80 -3.27 5.22 -8.72
N SER A 81 -4.12 4.60 -9.52
CA SER A 81 -5.07 5.29 -10.37
C SER A 81 -6.36 4.50 -10.47
N THR A 82 -7.46 5.21 -10.67
CA THR A 82 -8.77 4.60 -10.78
C THR A 82 -9.75 5.55 -11.45
N ASP A 83 -10.90 5.03 -11.84
CA ASP A 83 -12.01 5.82 -12.37
C ASP A 83 -12.81 6.39 -11.19
N ALA A 84 -12.79 7.73 -11.03
CA ALA A 84 -13.49 8.40 -9.95
C ALA A 84 -15.01 8.40 -10.12
N GLY A 85 -15.52 8.12 -11.32
CA GLY A 85 -16.95 8.01 -11.57
C GLY A 85 -17.62 6.94 -10.75
N ASN A 86 -16.86 5.95 -10.27
CA ASN A 86 -17.36 4.90 -9.39
C ASN A 86 -17.48 5.34 -7.92
N LEU A 87 -17.02 6.55 -7.59
CA LEU A 87 -17.07 7.08 -6.22
C LEU A 87 -17.60 8.53 -6.23
N PRO A 88 -18.90 8.71 -6.52
CA PRO A 88 -19.46 10.06 -6.67
C PRO A 88 -19.42 10.92 -5.40
N SER A 89 -19.24 10.30 -4.24
CA SER A 89 -19.13 11.02 -2.96
C SER A 89 -17.89 11.92 -2.88
N LEU A 90 -16.88 11.72 -3.70
CA LEU A 90 -15.71 12.60 -3.77
C LEU A 90 -15.95 13.85 -4.65
N GLY A 91 -17.03 13.89 -5.42
CA GLY A 91 -17.31 15.01 -6.32
C GLY A 91 -16.35 15.13 -7.49
N LEU A 92 -15.61 14.09 -7.80
CA LEU A 92 -14.64 14.03 -8.88
C LEU A 92 -15.21 13.24 -10.06
N SER A 93 -14.75 13.56 -11.25
CA SER A 93 -15.11 12.85 -12.48
C SER A 93 -13.85 12.40 -13.20
N ASP A 94 -14.05 11.44 -14.11
CA ASP A 94 -12.98 10.89 -14.94
C ASP A 94 -11.92 10.13 -14.13
N ARG A 95 -10.76 9.88 -14.74
CA ARG A 95 -9.71 9.11 -14.09
C ARG A 95 -8.87 10.00 -13.19
N ILE A 96 -8.59 9.51 -12.00
CA ILE A 96 -7.75 10.18 -11.02
C ILE A 96 -6.53 9.32 -10.72
N SER A 97 -5.45 9.95 -10.29
CA SER A 97 -4.24 9.25 -9.89
C SER A 97 -3.65 9.88 -8.63
N PHE A 98 -2.93 9.06 -7.88
CA PHE A 98 -2.29 9.48 -6.65
C PHE A 98 -0.82 9.09 -6.65
N ASN A 99 0.01 9.98 -6.13
CA ASN A 99 1.43 9.74 -5.92
C ASN A 99 1.80 10.25 -4.53
N GLY A 100 2.29 9.35 -3.68
CA GLY A 100 2.61 9.73 -2.31
C GLY A 100 3.68 8.86 -1.68
N THR A 101 3.99 9.20 -0.44
CA THR A 101 5.00 8.49 0.35
C THR A 101 4.49 8.26 1.76
N VAL A 102 5.05 7.24 2.40
CA VAL A 102 4.77 6.89 3.80
C VAL A 102 6.04 7.11 4.61
N ASN A 103 5.88 7.79 5.74
CA ASN A 103 6.95 7.98 6.71
C ASN A 103 6.41 7.60 8.09
N GLY A 104 6.69 6.36 8.52
CA GLY A 104 6.17 5.85 9.78
C GLY A 104 4.65 5.73 9.79
N SER A 105 4.00 6.51 10.63
CA SER A 105 2.54 6.54 10.77
C SER A 105 1.87 7.63 9.93
N GLU A 106 2.62 8.35 9.11
CA GLU A 106 2.13 9.44 8.30
C GLU A 106 2.22 9.11 6.81
N LEU A 107 1.19 9.50 6.06
CA LEU A 107 1.13 9.39 4.62
C LEU A 107 0.91 10.78 4.04
N ALA A 108 1.61 11.11 2.97
CA ALA A 108 1.46 12.39 2.30
C ALA A 108 1.65 12.23 0.80
N GLY A 109 0.86 12.96 0.03
CA GLY A 109 0.99 12.92 -1.42
C GLY A 109 0.06 13.88 -2.12
N THR A 110 -0.07 13.68 -3.42
CA THR A 110 -0.88 14.54 -4.30
C THR A 110 -1.84 13.69 -5.10
N LEU A 111 -3.09 14.08 -5.11
CA LEU A 111 -4.13 13.53 -5.97
C LEU A 111 -4.23 14.38 -7.23
N PHE A 112 -4.05 13.76 -8.39
CA PHE A 112 -4.10 14.42 -9.70
C PHE A 112 -5.46 14.14 -10.34
N THR A 113 -6.17 15.20 -10.67
CA THR A 113 -7.49 15.12 -11.31
C THR A 113 -7.55 16.08 -12.48
N GLN A 114 -8.57 15.98 -13.32
CA GLN A 114 -8.79 16.93 -14.41
C GLN A 114 -9.18 18.31 -13.90
N GLN A 115 -9.72 18.40 -12.70
CA GLN A 115 -10.14 19.65 -12.09
C GLN A 115 -9.03 20.35 -11.32
N GLY A 116 -7.88 19.66 -11.09
CA GLY A 116 -6.75 20.21 -10.36
C GLY A 116 -6.02 19.16 -9.55
N ASN A 117 -5.01 19.59 -8.83
CA ASN A 117 -4.20 18.75 -7.96
C ASN A 117 -4.51 19.09 -6.51
N TYR A 118 -4.69 18.06 -5.67
CA TYR A 118 -5.07 18.24 -4.28
C TYR A 118 -4.08 17.55 -3.37
N THR A 119 -3.76 18.18 -2.25
CA THR A 119 -2.90 17.60 -1.22
C THR A 119 -3.66 16.57 -0.41
N VAL A 120 -3.03 15.42 -0.20
CA VAL A 120 -3.59 14.31 0.55
C VAL A 120 -2.67 14.01 1.72
N THR A 121 -3.25 13.88 2.91
CA THR A 121 -2.54 13.48 4.12
C THR A 121 -3.25 12.32 4.76
N GLY A 122 -2.50 11.46 5.46
CA GLY A 122 -3.07 10.30 6.11
C GLY A 122 -2.36 9.94 7.40
N ILE A 123 -3.08 9.30 8.28
CA ILE A 123 -2.58 8.80 9.56
C ILE A 123 -2.90 7.32 9.64
N ARG A 124 -1.88 6.51 9.96
CA ARG A 124 -2.05 5.07 10.12
C ARG A 124 -2.96 4.78 11.31
N GLN A 125 -3.96 3.97 11.07
CA GLN A 125 -4.80 3.46 12.14
C GLN A 125 -4.10 2.29 12.82
N THR A 126 -3.97 2.37 14.12
CA THR A 126 -3.43 1.29 14.92
C THR A 126 -4.57 0.55 15.59
N ASP A 127 -4.45 -0.78 15.68
CA ASP A 127 -5.44 -1.61 16.36
C ASP A 127 -5.31 -1.50 17.88
N ASN A 128 -5.50 -0.29 18.40
CA ASN A 128 -5.43 -0.02 19.83
C ASN A 128 -6.80 -0.12 20.50
N ASN A 129 -7.64 -1.00 20.02
CA ASN A 129 -8.95 -1.24 20.60
C ASN A 129 -8.90 -2.23 21.75
N LEU A 130 -7.96 -2.03 22.59
CA LEU A 130 -7.85 -2.89 23.78
C LEU A 130 -8.21 -2.13 25.03
#